data_9ca7e9eaa0e8a04185cf70fdd87559d4
#
_entry.id   9ca7e9eaa0e8a04185cf70fdd87559d4
#
_cell.length_a   1.000
_cell.length_b   1.000
_cell.length_c   1.000
_cell.angle_alpha   90.00
_cell.angle_beta   90.00
_cell.angle_gamma   90.00
#
_symmetry.space_group_name_H-M   'P 1'
#
loop_
_entity.id
_entity.type
_entity.pdbx_description
1 polymer ?
#
loop_
_entity_poly.entity_id
_entity_poly.type
_entity_poly.pdbx_seq_one_letter_code
_entity_poly.pdbx_strand_id
1 'polypeptide(L)'
;MKLNILRADPAGNITVFVLDPVERAQRAAIAARIMAIPSLKAEQVGYACPPEDDVDGHMEMMGGEFCGNATRAYGMYIASQRGGLSEVRLRVSGCDHVVTARVDLRAGTARAEMPCPRSVQRATAGGREGTLVDLGGIAHFVVENVEPSEEFFRAAEGVFSGLPNLDACGVIFLDAQERRMTPLVKVIETGSLVWEGSCGSGTVACAVAQSGHMTN
;
A
#
# COMPACT_ATOMS: atom_id res chain seq x y z
N MET A 1 -6.89 -24.39 -10.56
CA MET A 1 -5.55 -24.23 -9.96
C MET A 1 -5.72 -24.23 -8.46
N LYS A 2 -4.90 -24.94 -7.72
CA LYS A 2 -4.84 -24.91 -6.24
C LYS A 2 -3.64 -24.07 -5.85
N LEU A 3 -3.81 -23.12 -4.94
CA LEU A 3 -2.76 -22.23 -4.46
C LEU A 3 -2.71 -22.28 -2.93
N ASN A 4 -1.49 -22.26 -2.40
CA ASN A 4 -1.27 -22.01 -0.97
C ASN A 4 -1.33 -20.52 -0.72
N ILE A 5 -2.19 -20.11 0.20
CA ILE A 5 -2.40 -18.71 0.53
C ILE A 5 -2.26 -18.48 2.04
N LEU A 6 -1.81 -17.28 2.38
CA LEU A 6 -1.83 -16.74 3.74
C LEU A 6 -2.70 -15.49 3.76
N ARG A 7 -3.76 -15.48 4.59
CA ARG A 7 -4.56 -14.29 4.83
C ARG A 7 -4.02 -13.55 6.05
N ALA A 8 -3.66 -12.31 5.88
CA ALA A 8 -3.24 -11.42 6.95
C ALA A 8 -4.20 -10.22 7.07
N ASP A 9 -4.33 -9.70 8.27
CA ASP A 9 -5.15 -8.53 8.57
C ASP A 9 -4.31 -7.47 9.31
N PRO A 10 -3.46 -6.74 8.61
CA PRO A 10 -2.66 -5.68 9.20
C PRO A 10 -3.50 -4.41 9.41
N ALA A 11 -4.20 -4.34 10.54
CA ALA A 11 -5.00 -3.20 10.96
C ALA A 11 -6.18 -2.86 10.01
N GLY A 12 -6.86 -3.89 9.49
CA GLY A 12 -8.05 -3.73 8.65
C GLY A 12 -7.78 -3.67 7.15
N ASN A 13 -6.51 -3.63 6.71
CA ASN A 13 -6.15 -3.69 5.29
C ASN A 13 -5.81 -5.14 4.90
N ILE A 14 -6.85 -5.93 4.65
CA ILE A 14 -6.74 -7.38 4.48
C ILE A 14 -5.94 -7.73 3.22
N THR A 15 -4.80 -8.39 3.44
CA THR A 15 -3.91 -8.85 2.39
C THR A 15 -3.95 -10.37 2.29
N VAL A 16 -4.08 -10.91 1.09
CA VAL A 16 -3.88 -12.33 0.80
C VAL A 16 -2.55 -12.50 0.09
N PHE A 17 -1.62 -13.23 0.71
CA PHE A 17 -0.36 -13.61 0.08
C PHE A 17 -0.52 -14.96 -0.61
N VAL A 18 -0.12 -15.01 -1.87
CA VAL A 18 0.05 -16.25 -2.63
C VAL A 18 1.48 -16.73 -2.40
N LEU A 19 1.62 -17.91 -1.80
CA LEU A 19 2.92 -18.46 -1.38
C LEU A 19 3.56 -19.33 -2.46
N ASP A 20 2.78 -19.79 -3.44
CA ASP A 20 3.30 -20.54 -4.58
C ASP A 20 3.86 -19.57 -5.63
N PRO A 21 4.90 -20.00 -6.38
CA PRO A 21 5.40 -19.23 -7.49
C PRO A 21 4.33 -18.98 -8.55
N VAL A 22 4.17 -17.72 -8.95
CA VAL A 22 3.22 -17.29 -9.99
C VAL A 22 3.94 -16.38 -10.97
N GLU A 23 3.82 -16.73 -12.26
CA GLU A 23 4.33 -15.90 -13.34
C GLU A 23 3.70 -14.50 -13.33
N ARG A 24 4.51 -13.46 -13.50
CA ARG A 24 4.07 -12.06 -13.41
C ARG A 24 2.84 -11.78 -14.29
N ALA A 25 2.82 -12.29 -15.51
CA ALA A 25 1.72 -12.12 -16.46
C ALA A 25 0.36 -12.68 -15.97
N GLN A 26 0.37 -13.60 -14.98
CA GLN A 26 -0.84 -14.22 -14.45
C GLN A 26 -1.34 -13.53 -13.16
N ARG A 27 -0.51 -12.70 -12.52
CA ARG A 27 -0.78 -12.17 -11.18
C ARG A 27 -2.03 -11.30 -11.12
N ALA A 28 -2.23 -10.39 -12.05
CA ALA A 28 -3.42 -9.52 -12.07
C ALA A 28 -4.72 -10.33 -12.17
N ALA A 29 -4.76 -11.35 -13.03
CA ALA A 29 -5.93 -12.21 -13.18
C ALA A 29 -6.19 -13.08 -11.94
N ILE A 30 -5.14 -13.57 -11.28
CA ILE A 30 -5.24 -14.35 -10.05
C ILE A 30 -5.70 -13.44 -8.90
N ALA A 31 -5.14 -12.24 -8.79
CA ALA A 31 -5.53 -11.26 -7.78
C ALA A 31 -7.02 -10.91 -7.89
N ALA A 32 -7.51 -10.62 -9.09
CA ALA A 32 -8.92 -10.34 -9.33
C ALA A 32 -9.83 -11.49 -8.87
N ARG A 33 -9.43 -12.74 -9.11
CA ARG A 33 -10.18 -13.94 -8.66
C ARG A 33 -10.15 -14.10 -7.15
N ILE A 34 -9.02 -13.84 -6.48
CA ILE A 34 -8.89 -13.91 -5.02
C ILE A 34 -9.77 -12.83 -4.37
N MET A 35 -9.70 -11.60 -4.86
CA MET A 35 -10.47 -10.47 -4.35
C MET A 35 -11.98 -10.66 -4.55
N ALA A 36 -12.40 -11.42 -5.56
CA ALA A 36 -13.79 -11.79 -5.79
C ALA A 36 -14.33 -12.87 -4.83
N ILE A 37 -13.51 -13.46 -3.95
CA ILE A 37 -13.94 -14.47 -2.97
C ILE A 37 -14.41 -13.75 -1.69
N PRO A 38 -15.75 -13.69 -1.40
CA PRO A 38 -16.27 -12.87 -0.31
C PRO A 38 -15.76 -13.29 1.08
N SER A 39 -15.48 -14.58 1.28
CA SER A 39 -14.99 -15.10 2.56
C SER A 39 -13.57 -14.64 2.91
N LEU A 40 -12.76 -14.28 1.93
CA LEU A 40 -11.40 -13.78 2.14
C LEU A 40 -11.40 -12.30 2.54
N LYS A 41 -12.39 -11.53 2.09
CA LYS A 41 -12.46 -10.07 2.30
C LYS A 41 -11.16 -9.36 1.90
N ALA A 42 -10.47 -9.87 0.86
CA ALA A 42 -9.18 -9.34 0.45
C ALA A 42 -9.34 -7.95 -0.18
N GLU A 43 -8.56 -6.99 0.29
CA GLU A 43 -8.45 -5.65 -0.30
C GLU A 43 -7.29 -5.60 -1.31
N GLN A 44 -6.32 -6.50 -1.14
CA GLN A 44 -5.13 -6.58 -1.98
C GLN A 44 -4.50 -7.98 -1.95
N VAL A 45 -3.64 -8.24 -2.93
CA VAL A 45 -2.92 -9.51 -3.05
C VAL A 45 -1.41 -9.26 -3.19
N GLY A 46 -0.63 -9.97 -2.38
CA GLY A 46 0.82 -10.04 -2.47
C GLY A 46 1.27 -11.41 -2.98
N TYR A 47 2.40 -11.47 -3.63
CA TYR A 47 3.01 -12.69 -4.15
C TYR A 47 4.36 -12.92 -3.50
N ALA A 48 4.54 -14.04 -2.83
CA ALA A 48 5.85 -14.47 -2.39
C ALA A 48 6.71 -14.81 -3.61
N CYS A 49 7.88 -14.21 -3.69
CA CYS A 49 8.86 -14.44 -4.73
C CYS A 49 10.04 -15.25 -4.17
N PRO A 50 10.82 -15.93 -5.01
CA PRO A 50 12.06 -16.55 -4.57
C PRO A 50 12.93 -15.51 -3.85
N PRO A 51 13.50 -15.84 -2.67
CA PRO A 51 14.37 -14.93 -1.97
C PRO A 51 15.67 -14.72 -2.78
N GLU A 52 16.20 -13.51 -2.71
CA GLU A 52 17.52 -13.17 -3.21
C GLU A 52 18.56 -13.36 -2.09
N ASP A 53 19.84 -13.49 -2.42
CA ASP A 53 20.89 -13.90 -1.46
C ASP A 53 21.09 -12.91 -0.29
N ASP A 54 20.70 -11.66 -0.47
CA ASP A 54 20.94 -10.58 0.51
C ASP A 54 19.72 -10.24 1.39
N VAL A 55 18.60 -10.95 1.24
CA VAL A 55 17.33 -10.67 1.96
C VAL A 55 16.72 -11.92 2.60
N ASP A 56 15.90 -11.70 3.63
CA ASP A 56 15.17 -12.77 4.30
C ASP A 56 13.92 -13.21 3.53
N GLY A 57 13.34 -12.31 2.75
CA GLY A 57 12.18 -12.58 1.93
C GLY A 57 12.00 -11.58 0.80
N HIS A 58 11.29 -12.01 -0.25
CA HIS A 58 10.94 -11.18 -1.38
C HIS A 58 9.43 -11.27 -1.64
N MET A 59 8.77 -10.14 -1.79
CA MET A 59 7.33 -10.05 -2.02
C MET A 59 7.02 -8.95 -3.02
N GLU A 60 6.13 -9.24 -3.95
CA GLU A 60 5.60 -8.25 -4.90
C GLU A 60 4.09 -8.10 -4.74
N MET A 61 3.61 -6.88 -4.76
CA MET A 61 2.17 -6.61 -4.78
C MET A 61 1.58 -6.83 -6.18
N MET A 62 0.28 -7.02 -6.24
CA MET A 62 -0.46 -7.37 -7.45
C MET A 62 -0.30 -6.37 -8.61
N GLY A 63 -0.02 -5.11 -8.34
CA GLY A 63 0.21 -4.06 -9.32
C GLY A 63 1.63 -3.50 -9.32
N GLY A 64 2.55 -4.12 -8.55
CA GLY A 64 3.94 -3.65 -8.45
C GLY A 64 4.15 -2.48 -7.48
N GLU A 65 3.08 -1.98 -6.85
CA GLU A 65 3.10 -0.88 -5.88
C GLU A 65 3.80 -1.26 -4.56
N PHE A 66 4.24 -0.26 -3.81
CA PHE A 66 4.67 -0.43 -2.42
C PHE A 66 3.46 -0.45 -1.48
N CYS A 67 3.40 -1.43 -0.58
CA CYS A 67 2.42 -1.48 0.49
C CYS A 67 3.06 -1.74 1.86
N GLY A 68 3.10 -0.73 2.74
CA GLY A 68 3.67 -0.85 4.08
C GLY A 68 2.92 -1.86 4.97
N ASN A 69 1.60 -1.98 4.82
CA ASN A 69 0.79 -2.97 5.54
C ASN A 69 1.16 -4.40 5.13
N ALA A 70 1.26 -4.66 3.82
CA ALA A 70 1.70 -5.95 3.30
C ALA A 70 3.15 -6.25 3.72
N THR A 71 4.05 -5.27 3.64
CA THR A 71 5.45 -5.41 4.02
C THR A 71 5.60 -5.87 5.47
N ARG A 72 4.94 -5.19 6.41
CA ARG A 72 5.01 -5.58 7.83
C ARG A 72 4.36 -6.93 8.12
N ALA A 73 3.25 -7.26 7.45
CA ALA A 73 2.58 -8.54 7.60
C ALA A 73 3.42 -9.70 7.02
N TYR A 74 4.03 -9.50 5.86
CA TYR A 74 4.94 -10.46 5.27
C TYR A 74 6.22 -10.64 6.10
N GLY A 75 6.75 -9.54 6.68
CA GLY A 75 7.85 -9.59 7.64
C GLY A 75 7.53 -10.47 8.85
N MET A 76 6.33 -10.35 9.43
CA MET A 76 5.88 -11.23 10.52
C MET A 76 5.83 -12.70 10.10
N TYR A 77 5.33 -12.97 8.89
CA TYR A 77 5.30 -14.32 8.34
C TYR A 77 6.73 -14.89 8.22
N ILE A 78 7.64 -14.18 7.58
CA ILE A 78 9.04 -14.60 7.42
C ILE A 78 9.71 -14.81 8.78
N ALA A 79 9.53 -13.87 9.73
CA ALA A 79 10.06 -14.01 11.09
C ALA A 79 9.58 -15.32 11.77
N SER A 80 8.31 -15.64 11.62
CA SER A 80 7.73 -16.87 12.18
C SER A 80 8.31 -18.15 11.56
N GLN A 81 8.64 -18.11 10.27
CA GLN A 81 9.22 -19.26 9.55
C GLN A 81 10.73 -19.43 9.83
N ARG A 82 11.41 -18.37 10.28
CA ARG A 82 12.86 -18.34 10.49
C ARG A 82 13.28 -18.26 11.96
N GLY A 83 12.53 -18.90 12.86
CA GLY A 83 12.91 -19.02 14.27
C GLY A 83 12.75 -17.75 15.12
N GLY A 84 11.90 -16.82 14.69
CA GLY A 84 11.54 -15.65 15.50
C GLY A 84 12.48 -14.47 15.34
N LEU A 85 12.91 -14.15 14.12
CA LEU A 85 13.71 -12.96 13.85
C LEU A 85 12.99 -11.69 14.34
N SER A 86 13.73 -10.79 15.00
CA SER A 86 13.23 -9.47 15.42
C SER A 86 13.38 -8.40 14.34
N GLU A 87 14.26 -8.61 13.38
CA GLU A 87 14.44 -7.80 12.19
C GLU A 87 14.46 -8.70 10.96
N VAL A 88 13.72 -8.31 9.92
CA VAL A 88 13.56 -9.05 8.68
C VAL A 88 13.86 -8.10 7.53
N ARG A 89 14.83 -8.46 6.71
CA ARG A 89 15.22 -7.72 5.50
C ARG A 89 14.39 -8.21 4.33
N LEU A 90 13.65 -7.31 3.71
CA LEU A 90 12.69 -7.63 2.65
C LEU A 90 13.00 -6.86 1.38
N ARG A 91 12.96 -7.55 0.25
CA ARG A 91 12.76 -6.92 -1.05
C ARG A 91 11.27 -6.85 -1.31
N VAL A 92 10.77 -5.67 -1.64
CA VAL A 92 9.34 -5.44 -1.87
C VAL A 92 9.15 -4.61 -3.14
N SER A 93 8.06 -4.86 -3.86
CA SER A 93 7.71 -4.04 -5.03
C SER A 93 7.53 -2.56 -4.65
N GLY A 94 7.73 -1.67 -5.61
CA GLY A 94 7.61 -0.22 -5.41
C GLY A 94 8.71 0.41 -4.56
N CYS A 95 9.74 -0.36 -4.15
CA CYS A 95 10.94 0.11 -3.48
C CYS A 95 12.19 -0.34 -4.23
N ASP A 96 13.16 0.57 -4.38
CA ASP A 96 14.44 0.33 -5.02
C ASP A 96 15.54 -0.15 -4.05
N HIS A 97 15.24 -0.19 -2.76
CA HIS A 97 16.13 -0.62 -1.69
C HIS A 97 15.51 -1.72 -0.83
N VAL A 98 16.33 -2.37 -0.03
CA VAL A 98 15.89 -3.38 0.95
C VAL A 98 15.20 -2.70 2.12
N VAL A 99 13.97 -3.09 2.39
CA VAL A 99 13.16 -2.57 3.50
C VAL A 99 13.34 -3.43 4.74
N THR A 100 13.56 -2.82 5.88
CA THR A 100 13.64 -3.53 7.16
C THR A 100 12.28 -3.52 7.86
N ALA A 101 11.75 -4.71 8.15
CA ALA A 101 10.62 -4.89 9.05
C ALA A 101 11.11 -5.30 10.44
N ARG A 102 10.73 -4.53 11.47
CA ARG A 102 10.97 -4.90 12.87
C ARG A 102 9.76 -5.60 13.43
N VAL A 103 9.95 -6.79 13.96
CA VAL A 103 8.88 -7.73 14.33
C VAL A 103 8.98 -8.09 15.82
N ASP A 104 7.86 -8.03 16.50
CA ASP A 104 7.66 -8.63 17.82
C ASP A 104 6.53 -9.68 17.73
N LEU A 105 6.93 -10.94 17.59
CA LEU A 105 5.97 -12.03 17.48
C LEU A 105 5.19 -12.28 18.78
N ARG A 106 5.73 -11.89 19.94
CA ARG A 106 5.05 -12.04 21.23
C ARG A 106 3.95 -11.01 21.39
N ALA A 107 4.24 -9.77 21.00
CA ALA A 107 3.26 -8.68 21.00
C ALA A 107 2.30 -8.74 19.79
N GLY A 108 2.61 -9.55 18.77
CA GLY A 108 1.86 -9.58 17.52
C GLY A 108 1.95 -8.27 16.74
N THR A 109 3.09 -7.57 16.81
CA THR A 109 3.29 -6.28 16.16
C THR A 109 4.46 -6.28 15.20
N ALA A 110 4.34 -5.47 14.14
CA ALA A 110 5.46 -5.22 13.22
C ALA A 110 5.45 -3.77 12.75
N ARG A 111 6.66 -3.25 12.46
CA ARG A 111 6.89 -1.92 11.89
C ARG A 111 7.72 -2.09 10.63
N ALA A 112 7.37 -1.39 9.57
CA ALA A 112 8.16 -1.32 8.34
C ALA A 112 8.59 0.12 8.09
N GLU A 113 9.74 0.28 7.46
CA GLU A 113 10.16 1.56 6.91
C GLU A 113 9.16 2.00 5.85
N MET A 114 8.94 3.29 5.77
CA MET A 114 8.07 3.90 4.77
C MET A 114 8.90 4.82 3.86
N PRO A 115 8.58 4.90 2.56
CA PRO A 115 9.28 5.80 1.66
C PRO A 115 9.09 7.25 2.09
N CYS A 116 10.15 8.04 1.96
CA CYS A 116 10.07 9.49 2.09
C CYS A 116 9.38 10.10 0.87
N PRO A 117 8.61 11.18 1.04
CA PRO A 117 8.04 11.90 -0.09
C PRO A 117 9.11 12.39 -1.08
N ARG A 118 8.90 12.13 -2.37
CA ARG A 118 9.69 12.71 -3.45
C ARG A 118 9.28 14.16 -3.75
N SER A 119 7.97 14.41 -3.67
CA SER A 119 7.44 15.78 -3.76
C SER A 119 6.18 15.96 -2.93
N VAL A 120 5.97 17.20 -2.49
CA VAL A 120 4.79 17.65 -1.74
C VAL A 120 4.32 18.97 -2.33
N GLN A 121 3.14 19.01 -2.91
CA GLN A 121 2.64 20.14 -3.68
C GLN A 121 1.19 20.45 -3.33
N ARG A 122 0.80 21.72 -3.42
CA ARG A 122 -0.62 22.08 -3.45
C ARG A 122 -1.22 21.71 -4.79
N ALA A 123 -2.43 21.17 -4.75
CA ALA A 123 -3.20 20.83 -5.95
C ALA A 123 -4.68 21.13 -5.73
N THR A 124 -5.43 21.25 -6.82
CA THR A 124 -6.88 21.49 -6.78
C THR A 124 -7.57 20.42 -7.62
N ALA A 125 -8.56 19.78 -7.06
CA ALA A 125 -9.41 18.81 -7.74
C ALA A 125 -10.86 18.93 -7.27
N GLY A 126 -11.83 18.79 -8.16
CA GLY A 126 -13.24 18.89 -7.83
C GLY A 126 -13.63 20.20 -7.11
N GLY A 127 -12.92 21.30 -7.41
CA GLY A 127 -13.11 22.60 -6.74
C GLY A 127 -12.60 22.64 -5.30
N ARG A 128 -11.81 21.67 -4.87
CA ARG A 128 -11.22 21.61 -3.52
C ARG A 128 -9.69 21.66 -3.59
N GLU A 129 -9.11 22.47 -2.71
CA GLU A 129 -7.66 22.48 -2.50
C GLU A 129 -7.26 21.30 -1.62
N GLY A 130 -6.08 20.73 -1.89
CA GLY A 130 -5.50 19.66 -1.12
C GLY A 130 -3.98 19.60 -1.29
N THR A 131 -3.38 18.57 -0.75
CA THR A 131 -1.94 18.31 -0.84
C THR A 131 -1.70 17.02 -1.62
N LEU A 132 -0.99 17.15 -2.74
CA LEU A 132 -0.49 16.01 -3.51
C LEU A 132 0.86 15.59 -2.95
N VAL A 133 0.97 14.35 -2.52
CA VAL A 133 2.19 13.74 -1.95
C VAL A 133 2.61 12.58 -2.82
N ASP A 134 3.74 12.71 -3.49
CA ASP A 134 4.38 11.64 -4.26
C ASP A 134 5.38 10.89 -3.38
N LEU A 135 5.16 9.60 -3.19
CA LEU A 135 6.01 8.70 -2.41
C LEU A 135 6.86 7.77 -3.32
N GLY A 136 6.82 8.01 -4.64
CA GLY A 136 7.52 7.20 -5.64
C GLY A 136 6.87 5.83 -5.84
N GLY A 137 6.18 5.65 -6.97
CA GLY A 137 5.37 4.46 -7.25
C GLY A 137 3.93 4.59 -6.72
N ILE A 138 3.71 5.24 -5.58
CA ILE A 138 2.38 5.61 -5.10
C ILE A 138 2.29 7.09 -4.77
N ALA A 139 1.17 7.74 -5.13
CA ALA A 139 0.89 9.12 -4.77
C ALA A 139 -0.49 9.27 -4.14
N HIS A 140 -0.60 10.21 -3.21
CA HIS A 140 -1.87 10.50 -2.55
C HIS A 140 -2.24 11.97 -2.66
N PHE A 141 -3.50 12.24 -3.00
CA PHE A 141 -4.10 13.56 -2.87
C PHE A 141 -4.88 13.62 -1.55
N VAL A 142 -4.34 14.33 -0.58
CA VAL A 142 -4.97 14.53 0.73
C VAL A 142 -5.88 15.73 0.66
N VAL A 143 -7.17 15.52 0.97
CA VAL A 143 -8.20 16.56 0.96
C VAL A 143 -8.97 16.54 2.26
N GLU A 144 -9.30 17.73 2.78
CA GLU A 144 -10.07 17.91 4.02
C GLU A 144 -11.49 18.41 3.74
N ASN A 145 -12.42 18.10 4.66
CA ASN A 145 -13.80 18.56 4.62
C ASN A 145 -14.53 18.21 3.31
N VAL A 146 -14.24 17.02 2.78
CA VAL A 146 -14.91 16.44 1.62
C VAL A 146 -15.49 15.09 2.01
N GLU A 147 -16.77 14.89 1.68
CA GLU A 147 -17.42 13.58 1.89
C GLU A 147 -16.76 12.52 1.02
N PRO A 148 -16.34 11.38 1.59
CA PRO A 148 -15.70 10.31 0.83
C PRO A 148 -16.61 9.77 -0.27
N SER A 149 -16.13 9.80 -1.52
CA SER A 149 -16.88 9.28 -2.66
C SER A 149 -15.98 8.91 -3.84
N GLU A 150 -16.42 7.92 -4.62
CA GLU A 150 -15.75 7.58 -5.88
C GLU A 150 -15.88 8.72 -6.92
N GLU A 151 -16.98 9.49 -6.85
CA GLU A 151 -17.18 10.64 -7.75
C GLU A 151 -16.07 11.67 -7.56
N PHE A 152 -15.75 12.00 -6.30
CA PHE A 152 -14.64 12.91 -6.01
C PHE A 152 -13.29 12.31 -6.44
N PHE A 153 -13.08 11.01 -6.24
CA PHE A 153 -11.86 10.34 -6.74
C PHE A 153 -11.70 10.55 -8.25
N ARG A 154 -12.77 10.30 -9.04
CA ARG A 154 -12.73 10.51 -10.51
C ARG A 154 -12.43 11.96 -10.89
N ALA A 155 -12.99 12.93 -10.15
CA ALA A 155 -12.69 14.35 -10.35
C ALA A 155 -11.23 14.69 -10.00
N ALA A 156 -10.60 13.93 -9.11
CA ALA A 156 -9.23 14.13 -8.67
C ALA A 156 -8.18 13.37 -9.51
N GLU A 157 -8.57 12.42 -10.36
CA GLU A 157 -7.59 11.61 -11.13
C GLU A 157 -6.60 12.45 -11.92
N GLY A 158 -7.02 13.62 -12.40
CA GLY A 158 -6.18 14.54 -13.17
C GLY A 158 -4.96 15.07 -12.43
N VAL A 159 -4.98 15.14 -11.08
CA VAL A 159 -3.83 15.67 -10.32
C VAL A 159 -2.63 14.73 -10.36
N PHE A 160 -2.84 13.46 -10.66
CA PHE A 160 -1.77 12.44 -10.73
C PHE A 160 -1.10 12.40 -12.12
N SER A 161 -1.69 13.01 -13.16
CA SER A 161 -1.25 12.87 -14.56
C SER A 161 0.16 13.39 -14.84
N GLY A 162 0.69 14.28 -14.00
CA GLY A 162 2.05 14.82 -14.13
C GLY A 162 3.13 14.00 -13.41
N LEU A 163 2.76 12.95 -12.66
CA LEU A 163 3.70 12.17 -11.89
C LEU A 163 4.20 10.96 -12.71
N PRO A 164 5.52 10.71 -12.73
CA PRO A 164 6.08 9.61 -13.50
C PRO A 164 5.94 8.28 -12.74
N ASN A 165 5.76 7.19 -13.50
CA ASN A 165 5.91 5.80 -13.03
C ASN A 165 5.08 5.47 -11.78
N LEU A 166 3.80 5.87 -11.76
CA LEU A 166 2.89 5.49 -10.69
C LEU A 166 2.37 4.05 -10.91
N ASP A 167 2.47 3.23 -9.88
CA ASP A 167 1.85 1.90 -9.79
C ASP A 167 0.48 2.01 -9.12
N ALA A 168 0.32 3.01 -8.22
CA ALA A 168 -0.93 3.29 -7.54
C ALA A 168 -1.13 4.79 -7.28
N CYS A 169 -2.40 5.20 -7.14
CA CYS A 169 -2.76 6.54 -6.68
C CYS A 169 -3.99 6.50 -5.77
N GLY A 170 -4.08 7.43 -4.84
CA GLY A 170 -5.19 7.46 -3.90
C GLY A 170 -5.65 8.86 -3.51
N VAL A 171 -6.93 8.98 -3.22
CA VAL A 171 -7.47 10.14 -2.51
C VAL A 171 -7.62 9.77 -1.05
N ILE A 172 -7.08 10.60 -0.18
CA ILE A 172 -7.21 10.47 1.26
C ILE A 172 -8.15 11.57 1.76
N PHE A 173 -9.34 11.17 2.15
CA PHE A 173 -10.31 12.05 2.78
C PHE A 173 -9.97 12.17 4.25
N LEU A 174 -9.42 13.31 4.66
CA LEU A 174 -8.93 13.56 6.01
C LEU A 174 -9.95 14.36 6.83
N ASP A 175 -10.39 13.75 7.92
CA ASP A 175 -11.02 14.45 9.01
C ASP A 175 -9.94 14.82 10.04
N ALA A 176 -9.44 16.05 9.94
CA ALA A 176 -8.35 16.52 10.79
C ALA A 176 -8.78 16.69 12.26
N GLN A 177 -10.07 16.91 12.53
CA GLN A 177 -10.60 17.09 13.89
C GLN A 177 -10.65 15.73 14.62
N GLU A 178 -11.21 14.72 13.96
CA GLU A 178 -11.29 13.36 14.48
C GLU A 178 -9.99 12.56 14.28
N ARG A 179 -8.99 13.13 13.60
CA ARG A 179 -7.74 12.46 13.20
C ARG A 179 -8.00 11.13 12.50
N ARG A 180 -8.99 11.14 11.64
CA ARG A 180 -9.43 9.98 10.88
C ARG A 180 -9.24 10.21 9.39
N MET A 181 -8.76 9.21 8.70
CA MET A 181 -8.68 9.22 7.24
C MET A 181 -9.53 8.11 6.64
N THR A 182 -10.07 8.37 5.46
CA THR A 182 -10.77 7.38 4.64
C THR A 182 -10.04 7.30 3.30
N PRO A 183 -9.21 6.25 3.11
CA PRO A 183 -8.44 6.08 1.88
C PRO A 183 -9.26 5.41 0.78
N LEU A 184 -9.18 5.95 -0.43
CA LEU A 184 -9.66 5.32 -1.65
C LEU A 184 -8.50 5.21 -2.62
N VAL A 185 -8.05 3.99 -2.91
CA VAL A 185 -6.81 3.72 -3.64
C VAL A 185 -7.09 2.94 -4.91
N LYS A 186 -6.48 3.39 -6.01
CA LYS A 186 -6.49 2.74 -7.31
C LYS A 186 -5.12 2.13 -7.60
N VAL A 187 -5.08 0.84 -7.87
CA VAL A 187 -3.91 0.15 -8.40
C VAL A 187 -3.99 0.17 -9.92
N ILE A 188 -3.00 0.75 -10.58
CA ILE A 188 -3.08 1.09 -12.01
C ILE A 188 -3.07 -0.18 -12.88
N GLU A 189 -2.17 -1.13 -12.62
CA GLU A 189 -2.04 -2.35 -13.43
C GLU A 189 -3.32 -3.21 -13.40
N THR A 190 -3.95 -3.33 -12.25
CA THR A 190 -5.16 -4.14 -12.09
C THR A 190 -6.46 -3.37 -12.37
N GLY A 191 -6.39 -2.03 -12.36
CA GLY A 191 -7.56 -1.15 -12.43
C GLY A 191 -8.47 -1.23 -11.19
N SER A 192 -8.03 -1.91 -10.12
CA SER A 192 -8.82 -2.03 -8.90
C SER A 192 -8.90 -0.71 -8.16
N LEU A 193 -10.10 -0.36 -7.67
CA LEU A 193 -10.36 0.81 -6.83
C LEU A 193 -10.94 0.29 -5.51
N VAL A 194 -10.24 0.55 -4.39
CA VAL A 194 -10.53 -0.07 -3.10
C VAL A 194 -10.61 0.98 -2.00
N TRP A 195 -11.68 0.92 -1.21
CA TRP A 195 -11.75 1.58 0.09
C TRP A 195 -10.92 0.77 1.08
N GLU A 196 -9.76 1.29 1.46
CA GLU A 196 -8.87 0.57 2.38
C GLU A 196 -9.29 0.79 3.84
N GLY A 197 -9.29 -0.27 4.63
CA GLY A 197 -9.52 -0.19 6.08
C GLY A 197 -8.37 0.49 6.82
N SER A 198 -7.17 0.47 6.26
CA SER A 198 -6.00 1.24 6.71
C SER A 198 -4.99 1.40 5.58
N CYS A 199 -4.34 2.56 5.50
CA CYS A 199 -3.36 2.87 4.47
C CYS A 199 -2.08 3.45 5.11
N GLY A 200 -0.96 2.72 4.99
CA GLY A 200 0.33 3.16 5.54
C GLY A 200 0.88 4.38 4.81
N SER A 201 0.91 4.36 3.47
CA SER A 201 1.34 5.48 2.64
C SER A 201 0.40 6.69 2.78
N GLY A 202 -0.91 6.46 2.88
CA GLY A 202 -1.88 7.51 3.18
C GLY A 202 -1.65 8.16 4.55
N THR A 203 -1.23 7.41 5.56
CA THR A 203 -0.86 7.96 6.88
C THR A 203 0.35 8.88 6.77
N VAL A 204 1.39 8.50 6.01
CA VAL A 204 2.54 9.36 5.74
C VAL A 204 2.10 10.63 5.01
N ALA A 205 1.27 10.49 3.97
CA ALA A 205 0.76 11.62 3.21
C ALA A 205 -0.03 12.60 4.07
N CYS A 206 -0.91 12.12 4.97
CA CYS A 206 -1.62 12.96 5.94
C CYS A 206 -0.67 13.70 6.87
N ALA A 207 0.31 13.01 7.44
CA ALA A 207 1.28 13.63 8.35
C ALA A 207 2.06 14.74 7.66
N VAL A 208 2.48 14.53 6.42
CA VAL A 208 3.21 15.53 5.63
C VAL A 208 2.29 16.69 5.25
N ALA A 209 1.07 16.43 4.82
CA ALA A 209 0.10 17.47 4.49
C ALA A 209 -0.19 18.38 5.70
N GLN A 210 -0.33 17.80 6.90
CA GLN A 210 -0.58 18.54 8.14
C GLN A 210 0.66 19.28 8.65
N SER A 211 1.87 18.84 8.32
CA SER A 211 3.10 19.54 8.72
C SER A 211 3.32 20.85 7.98
N GLY A 212 2.64 21.07 6.87
CA GLY A 212 2.83 22.22 5.99
C GLY A 212 4.15 22.22 5.21
N HIS A 213 4.94 21.16 5.26
CA HIS A 213 6.16 21.04 4.47
C HIS A 213 5.82 20.86 2.99
N MET A 214 6.27 21.80 2.17
CA MET A 214 6.20 21.73 0.71
C MET A 214 7.59 21.55 0.16
N THR A 215 7.72 20.76 -0.90
CA THR A 215 8.95 20.67 -1.69
C THR A 215 8.76 21.48 -2.97
N ASN A 216 9.73 22.30 -3.29
CA ASN A 216 9.75 23.06 -4.55
C ASN A 216 10.18 22.18 -5.73
#